data_57b1338344b9c2d36446dd920514ffd7
#
_entry.id   57b1338344b9c2d36446dd920514ffd7
#
_cell.length_a   1.000
_cell.length_b   1.000
_cell.length_c   1.000
_cell.angle_alpha   90.00
_cell.angle_beta   90.00
_cell.angle_gamma   90.00
#
_symmetry.space_group_name_H-M   'P 1'
#
loop_
_entity.id
_entity.type
_entity.pdbx_description
1 polymer ?
#
loop_
_entity_poly.entity_id
_entity_poly.type
_entity_poly.pdbx_seq_one_letter_code
_entity_poly.pdbx_strand_id
1 'polypeptide(L)'
;MRALLVHNPNSRKRLKTKEIDYIKKELSVEYTTDIFETLGRGSIKEYVSIHAKDYDLIIASGGDGTIHEAIIGILNSKKNPTLAIIPRGTMNDVAKCYKIPKNLKKCVKIIIKGNSIERNAYHINDTYFLYGLAIGRYTSVSYRADKKKELGRLAYYFACIKDFFKSKETNVNINGINLKISQAFIIDNKYMAGYPIEAINDDSIHLKYILSKNRFIDTFKFLFFLLSKAKRHSNEIIGEDIKIDGKNICFTLDGERYITSHATINKLNNAIKIITGEKRKS
;
A
#
# COMPACT_ATOMS: atom_id res chain seq x y z
N MET A 1 9.10 -21.57 -16.18
CA MET A 1 9.12 -20.75 -14.94
C MET A 1 8.01 -21.18 -13.99
N ARG A 2 8.07 -20.82 -12.70
CA ARG A 2 7.01 -21.13 -11.73
C ARG A 2 6.31 -19.86 -11.26
N ALA A 3 4.98 -19.91 -11.21
CA ALA A 3 4.14 -18.83 -10.66
C ALA A 3 3.36 -19.32 -9.44
N LEU A 4 3.15 -18.45 -8.47
CA LEU A 4 2.26 -18.67 -7.33
C LEU A 4 1.10 -17.70 -7.38
N LEU A 5 -0.11 -18.20 -7.51
CA LEU A 5 -1.34 -17.41 -7.37
C LEU A 5 -1.78 -17.44 -5.91
N VAL A 6 -1.64 -16.31 -5.21
CA VAL A 6 -2.20 -16.11 -3.87
C VAL A 6 -3.53 -15.37 -3.99
N HIS A 7 -4.61 -15.92 -3.42
CA HIS A 7 -5.90 -15.27 -3.51
C HIS A 7 -6.67 -15.31 -2.20
N ASN A 8 -7.52 -14.28 -2.01
CA ASN A 8 -8.36 -14.15 -0.84
C ASN A 8 -9.81 -14.54 -1.18
N PRO A 9 -10.33 -15.69 -0.68
CA PRO A 9 -11.70 -16.13 -0.92
C PRO A 9 -12.75 -15.20 -0.32
N ASN A 10 -12.37 -14.41 0.69
CA ASN A 10 -13.22 -13.44 1.37
C ASN A 10 -13.19 -12.05 0.72
N SER A 11 -12.47 -11.88 -0.39
CA SER A 11 -12.48 -10.62 -1.13
C SER A 11 -13.85 -10.38 -1.77
N ARG A 12 -14.26 -9.11 -1.89
CA ARG A 12 -15.59 -8.73 -2.43
C ARG A 12 -15.90 -9.36 -3.79
N LYS A 13 -14.89 -9.58 -4.62
CA LYS A 13 -14.97 -10.23 -5.92
C LYS A 13 -13.97 -11.38 -5.98
N ARG A 14 -14.18 -12.41 -5.12
CA ARG A 14 -13.32 -13.60 -5.10
C ARG A 14 -13.19 -14.23 -6.47
N LEU A 15 -12.04 -14.87 -6.72
CA LEU A 15 -11.89 -15.72 -7.89
C LEU A 15 -12.82 -16.94 -7.79
N LYS A 16 -13.50 -17.26 -8.88
CA LYS A 16 -14.26 -18.50 -9.04
C LYS A 16 -13.34 -19.57 -9.62
N THR A 17 -13.64 -20.85 -9.41
CA THR A 17 -12.85 -21.97 -9.95
C THR A 17 -12.59 -21.82 -11.45
N LYS A 18 -13.61 -21.52 -12.25
CA LYS A 18 -13.46 -21.27 -13.71
C LYS A 18 -12.50 -20.11 -14.05
N GLU A 19 -12.41 -19.11 -13.18
CA GLU A 19 -11.48 -17.98 -13.39
C GLU A 19 -10.04 -18.39 -13.03
N ILE A 20 -9.87 -19.24 -12.03
CA ILE A 20 -8.58 -19.82 -11.65
C ILE A 20 -8.08 -20.74 -12.77
N ASP A 21 -8.96 -21.62 -13.28
CA ASP A 21 -8.62 -22.50 -14.41
C ASP A 21 -8.24 -21.70 -15.66
N TYR A 22 -8.95 -20.60 -15.93
CA TYR A 22 -8.61 -19.68 -17.01
C TYR A 22 -7.22 -19.07 -16.82
N ILE A 23 -6.90 -18.57 -15.61
CA ILE A 23 -5.57 -18.00 -15.31
C ILE A 23 -4.48 -19.05 -15.54
N LYS A 24 -4.64 -20.27 -15.00
CA LYS A 24 -3.67 -21.38 -15.17
C LYS A 24 -3.46 -21.73 -16.63
N LYS A 25 -4.55 -21.85 -17.40
CA LYS A 25 -4.50 -22.17 -18.83
C LYS A 25 -3.74 -21.09 -19.62
N GLU A 26 -4.07 -19.82 -19.41
CA GLU A 26 -3.44 -18.73 -20.17
C GLU A 26 -1.94 -18.58 -19.82
N LEU A 27 -1.55 -18.89 -18.57
CA LEU A 27 -0.16 -18.80 -18.13
C LEU A 27 0.65 -20.07 -18.45
N SER A 28 0.03 -21.18 -18.82
CA SER A 28 0.70 -22.49 -18.96
C SER A 28 1.79 -22.54 -20.01
N VAL A 29 1.82 -21.59 -20.94
CA VAL A 29 2.89 -21.48 -21.96
C VAL A 29 4.24 -21.13 -21.31
N GLU A 30 4.23 -20.30 -20.24
CA GLU A 30 5.45 -19.82 -19.60
C GLU A 30 5.61 -20.29 -18.15
N TYR A 31 4.50 -20.56 -17.46
CA TYR A 31 4.50 -20.81 -16.02
C TYR A 31 3.73 -22.07 -15.64
N THR A 32 4.33 -22.91 -14.81
CA THR A 32 3.57 -23.84 -13.95
C THR A 32 3.04 -23.04 -12.78
N THR A 33 1.71 -23.03 -12.59
CA THR A 33 1.04 -22.16 -11.60
C THR A 33 0.51 -22.96 -10.42
N ASP A 34 1.08 -22.72 -9.25
CA ASP A 34 0.59 -23.20 -7.95
C ASP A 34 -0.40 -22.19 -7.36
N ILE A 35 -1.25 -22.65 -6.42
CA ILE A 35 -2.29 -21.83 -5.82
C ILE A 35 -2.15 -21.88 -4.31
N PHE A 36 -2.24 -20.72 -3.68
CA PHE A 36 -2.42 -20.58 -2.25
C PHE A 36 -3.66 -19.73 -1.94
N GLU A 37 -4.56 -20.32 -1.18
CA GLU A 37 -5.77 -19.65 -0.67
C GLU A 37 -5.53 -19.18 0.75
N THR A 38 -5.75 -17.89 1.02
CA THR A 38 -5.50 -17.33 2.36
C THR A 38 -6.43 -17.94 3.41
N LEU A 39 -5.85 -18.37 4.50
CA LEU A 39 -6.58 -18.90 5.68
C LEU A 39 -7.06 -17.77 6.60
N GLY A 40 -6.55 -16.55 6.41
CA GLY A 40 -6.85 -15.39 7.22
C GLY A 40 -5.82 -14.28 7.05
N ARG A 41 -5.94 -13.26 7.87
CA ARG A 41 -5.01 -12.12 7.87
C ARG A 41 -3.60 -12.60 8.26
N GLY A 42 -2.60 -12.16 7.49
CA GLY A 42 -1.19 -12.50 7.69
C GLY A 42 -0.74 -13.79 7.00
N SER A 43 -1.65 -14.69 6.62
CA SER A 43 -1.28 -16.00 6.06
C SER A 43 -0.60 -15.90 4.70
N ILE A 44 -0.94 -14.92 3.87
CA ILE A 44 -0.24 -14.67 2.60
C ILE A 44 1.17 -14.17 2.85
N LYS A 45 1.35 -13.23 3.80
CA LYS A 45 2.67 -12.74 4.21
C LYS A 45 3.58 -13.89 4.62
N GLU A 46 3.11 -14.75 5.53
CA GLU A 46 3.87 -15.88 6.04
C GLU A 46 4.22 -16.88 4.93
N TYR A 47 3.21 -17.31 4.17
CA TYR A 47 3.41 -18.28 3.10
C TYR A 47 4.38 -17.76 2.03
N VAL A 48 4.20 -16.53 1.55
CA VAL A 48 5.07 -15.93 0.53
C VAL A 48 6.48 -15.72 1.07
N SER A 49 6.67 -15.32 2.35
CA SER A 49 7.99 -15.15 2.95
C SER A 49 8.82 -16.44 2.90
N ILE A 50 8.18 -17.59 3.06
CA ILE A 50 8.85 -18.90 3.09
C ILE A 50 9.08 -19.43 1.66
N HIS A 51 8.05 -19.31 0.80
CA HIS A 51 7.98 -20.01 -0.49
C HIS A 51 8.33 -19.16 -1.71
N ALA A 52 8.40 -17.82 -1.61
CA ALA A 52 8.70 -16.95 -2.74
C ALA A 52 10.01 -17.30 -3.47
N LYS A 53 10.98 -17.88 -2.76
CA LYS A 53 12.25 -18.36 -3.33
C LYS A 53 12.07 -19.40 -4.46
N ASP A 54 10.96 -20.14 -4.44
CA ASP A 54 10.68 -21.23 -5.39
C ASP A 54 9.93 -20.74 -6.64
N TYR A 55 9.57 -19.46 -6.70
CA TYR A 55 8.76 -18.85 -7.76
C TYR A 55 9.50 -17.71 -8.48
N ASP A 56 9.14 -17.50 -9.73
CA ASP A 56 9.59 -16.39 -10.57
C ASP A 56 8.56 -15.26 -10.61
N LEU A 57 7.29 -15.61 -10.37
CA LEU A 57 6.14 -14.72 -10.38
C LEU A 57 5.20 -15.01 -9.20
N ILE A 58 4.86 -13.97 -8.44
CA ILE A 58 3.80 -14.01 -7.44
C ILE A 58 2.60 -13.22 -7.98
N ILE A 59 1.43 -13.84 -8.06
CA ILE A 59 0.20 -13.21 -8.54
C ILE A 59 -0.71 -12.99 -7.34
N ALA A 60 -0.85 -11.75 -6.88
CA ALA A 60 -1.72 -11.40 -5.77
C ALA A 60 -3.13 -11.03 -6.26
N SER A 61 -4.12 -11.85 -5.93
CA SER A 61 -5.52 -11.60 -6.28
C SER A 61 -6.35 -11.23 -5.05
N GLY A 62 -6.68 -9.96 -4.94
CA GLY A 62 -7.42 -9.45 -3.77
C GLY A 62 -7.58 -7.94 -3.76
N GLY A 63 -7.83 -7.37 -2.59
CA GLY A 63 -7.77 -5.93 -2.33
C GLY A 63 -6.38 -5.46 -1.93
N ASP A 64 -6.26 -4.17 -1.59
CA ASP A 64 -4.98 -3.55 -1.26
C ASP A 64 -4.28 -4.25 -0.07
N GLY A 65 -5.01 -4.74 0.95
CA GLY A 65 -4.44 -5.52 2.05
C GLY A 65 -3.84 -6.86 1.62
N THR A 66 -4.47 -7.59 0.68
CA THR A 66 -3.94 -8.83 0.10
C THR A 66 -2.63 -8.56 -0.66
N ILE A 67 -2.60 -7.45 -1.41
CA ILE A 67 -1.42 -7.03 -2.17
C ILE A 67 -0.31 -6.63 -1.21
N HIS A 68 -0.63 -5.89 -0.15
CA HIS A 68 0.32 -5.50 0.90
C HIS A 68 0.96 -6.72 1.59
N GLU A 69 0.17 -7.73 1.98
CA GLU A 69 0.72 -8.97 2.55
C GLU A 69 1.67 -9.69 1.57
N ALA A 70 1.32 -9.76 0.28
CA ALA A 70 2.19 -10.37 -0.73
C ALA A 70 3.49 -9.59 -0.91
N ILE A 71 3.45 -8.25 -0.90
CA ILE A 71 4.62 -7.37 -0.96
C ILE A 71 5.54 -7.63 0.22
N ILE A 72 5.02 -7.61 1.46
CA ILE A 72 5.84 -7.88 2.65
C ILE A 72 6.43 -9.29 2.58
N GLY A 73 5.67 -10.27 2.14
CA GLY A 73 6.16 -11.64 1.96
C GLY A 73 7.33 -11.72 0.98
N ILE A 74 7.25 -11.01 -0.15
CA ILE A 74 8.33 -10.93 -1.14
C ILE A 74 9.56 -10.24 -0.53
N LEU A 75 9.39 -9.10 0.13
CA LEU A 75 10.49 -8.33 0.73
C LEU A 75 11.18 -9.09 1.88
N ASN A 76 10.47 -9.95 2.59
CA ASN A 76 11.05 -10.84 3.60
C ASN A 76 11.76 -12.08 3.01
N SER A 77 11.52 -12.38 1.74
CA SER A 77 12.10 -13.58 1.13
C SER A 77 13.54 -13.36 0.65
N LYS A 78 14.29 -14.46 0.49
CA LYS A 78 15.68 -14.42 -0.05
C LYS A 78 15.74 -14.17 -1.55
N LYS A 79 14.64 -14.37 -2.28
CA LYS A 79 14.50 -14.13 -3.73
C LYS A 79 13.44 -13.05 -3.92
N ASN A 80 13.63 -12.20 -4.89
CA ASN A 80 12.70 -11.12 -5.23
C ASN A 80 11.92 -11.45 -6.53
N PRO A 81 10.89 -12.34 -6.47
CA PRO A 81 10.07 -12.64 -7.63
C PRO A 81 9.28 -11.42 -8.07
N THR A 82 8.92 -11.38 -9.35
CA THR A 82 8.08 -10.32 -9.88
C THR A 82 6.66 -10.41 -9.29
N LEU A 83 6.10 -9.29 -8.86
CA LEU A 83 4.72 -9.22 -8.39
C LEU A 83 3.77 -8.88 -9.54
N ALA A 84 2.71 -9.66 -9.71
CA ALA A 84 1.56 -9.34 -10.54
C ALA A 84 0.32 -9.13 -9.68
N ILE A 85 -0.61 -8.28 -10.12
CA ILE A 85 -1.80 -7.90 -9.36
C ILE A 85 -3.07 -8.22 -10.16
N ILE A 86 -4.03 -8.88 -9.50
CA ILE A 86 -5.41 -9.03 -9.98
C ILE A 86 -6.34 -8.34 -8.99
N PRO A 87 -6.82 -7.11 -9.29
CA PRO A 87 -7.57 -6.30 -8.33
C PRO A 87 -8.99 -6.84 -8.10
N ARG A 88 -9.28 -7.21 -6.86
CA ARG A 88 -10.58 -7.76 -6.42
C ARG A 88 -11.19 -7.01 -5.22
N GLY A 89 -10.52 -5.95 -4.76
CA GLY A 89 -10.98 -5.11 -3.66
C GLY A 89 -11.92 -3.97 -4.09
N THR A 90 -12.26 -3.12 -3.12
CA THR A 90 -13.13 -1.96 -3.30
C THR A 90 -12.36 -0.78 -3.90
N MET A 91 -11.24 -0.40 -3.33
CA MET A 91 -10.44 0.77 -3.75
C MET A 91 -9.44 0.39 -4.85
N ASN A 92 -8.61 -0.63 -4.62
CA ASN A 92 -7.56 -1.11 -5.52
C ASN A 92 -6.62 0.03 -5.95
N ASP A 93 -6.16 0.83 -4.99
CA ASP A 93 -5.32 1.99 -5.27
C ASP A 93 -3.95 1.58 -5.81
N VAL A 94 -3.38 0.50 -5.30
CA VAL A 94 -2.14 -0.08 -5.84
C VAL A 94 -2.30 -0.46 -7.32
N ALA A 95 -3.36 -1.18 -7.67
CA ALA A 95 -3.59 -1.59 -9.05
C ALA A 95 -3.78 -0.41 -10.01
N LYS A 96 -4.44 0.68 -9.56
CA LYS A 96 -4.59 1.91 -10.35
C LYS A 96 -3.25 2.57 -10.65
N CYS A 97 -2.33 2.58 -9.68
CA CYS A 97 -1.00 3.18 -9.86
C CYS A 97 -0.21 2.49 -10.96
N TYR A 98 -0.38 1.19 -11.09
CA TYR A 98 0.27 0.39 -12.13
C TYR A 98 -0.58 0.19 -13.39
N LYS A 99 -1.67 0.96 -13.55
CA LYS A 99 -2.61 0.89 -14.70
C LYS A 99 -3.16 -0.51 -14.95
N ILE A 100 -3.39 -1.27 -13.88
CA ILE A 100 -3.96 -2.61 -13.95
C ILE A 100 -5.48 -2.53 -13.90
N PRO A 101 -6.18 -3.03 -14.93
CA PRO A 101 -7.63 -2.94 -15.03
C PRO A 101 -8.32 -3.95 -14.12
N LYS A 102 -9.60 -3.71 -13.78
CA LYS A 102 -10.42 -4.65 -13.00
C LYS A 102 -10.89 -5.89 -13.80
N ASN A 103 -10.78 -5.85 -15.11
CA ASN A 103 -11.20 -6.95 -15.98
C ASN A 103 -10.14 -8.06 -15.98
N LEU A 104 -10.52 -9.27 -15.58
CA LEU A 104 -9.61 -10.40 -15.42
C LEU A 104 -8.84 -10.73 -16.71
N LYS A 105 -9.54 -10.82 -17.86
CA LYS A 105 -8.90 -11.15 -19.13
C LYS A 105 -7.84 -10.12 -19.53
N LYS A 106 -8.11 -8.83 -19.25
CA LYS A 106 -7.12 -7.77 -19.48
C LYS A 106 -5.95 -7.85 -18.50
N CYS A 107 -6.19 -8.19 -17.22
CA CYS A 107 -5.10 -8.42 -16.24
C CYS A 107 -4.18 -9.54 -16.71
N VAL A 108 -4.74 -10.70 -17.05
CA VAL A 108 -3.95 -11.86 -17.51
C VAL A 108 -3.12 -11.52 -18.74
N LYS A 109 -3.68 -10.79 -19.72
CA LYS A 109 -2.91 -10.30 -20.89
C LYS A 109 -1.74 -9.40 -20.50
N ILE A 110 -1.90 -8.56 -19.46
CA ILE A 110 -0.82 -7.70 -18.94
C ILE A 110 0.25 -8.56 -18.27
N ILE A 111 -0.15 -9.58 -17.50
CA ILE A 111 0.78 -10.50 -16.84
C ILE A 111 1.63 -11.26 -17.87
N ILE A 112 1.00 -11.81 -18.91
CA ILE A 112 1.69 -12.53 -20.00
C ILE A 112 2.66 -11.59 -20.74
N LYS A 113 2.32 -10.32 -20.95
CA LYS A 113 3.25 -9.36 -21.58
C LYS A 113 4.51 -9.13 -20.77
N GLY A 114 4.48 -9.37 -19.47
CA GLY A 114 5.64 -9.31 -18.58
C GLY A 114 6.26 -7.92 -18.40
N ASN A 115 5.61 -6.82 -18.86
CA ASN A 115 6.13 -5.49 -18.65
C ASN A 115 6.14 -5.17 -17.17
N SER A 116 7.29 -4.88 -16.62
CA SER A 116 7.46 -4.61 -15.19
C SER A 116 8.30 -3.37 -14.95
N ILE A 117 8.13 -2.78 -13.78
CA ILE A 117 8.93 -1.66 -13.27
C ILE A 117 9.46 -2.02 -11.89
N GLU A 118 10.63 -1.53 -11.57
CA GLU A 118 11.19 -1.58 -10.23
C GLU A 118 10.61 -0.44 -9.38
N ARG A 119 10.35 -0.74 -8.11
CA ARG A 119 9.79 0.21 -7.16
C ARG A 119 10.56 0.17 -5.86
N ASN A 120 10.67 1.33 -5.25
CA ASN A 120 11.19 1.46 -3.91
C ASN A 120 10.21 0.85 -2.91
N ALA A 121 10.72 0.41 -1.77
CA ALA A 121 9.97 0.08 -0.59
C ALA A 121 10.58 0.83 0.61
N TYR A 122 9.86 0.86 1.71
CA TYR A 122 10.33 1.45 2.94
C TYR A 122 10.31 0.41 4.03
N HIS A 123 11.43 0.26 4.73
CA HIS A 123 11.54 -0.57 5.91
C HIS A 123 11.21 0.26 7.13
N ILE A 124 10.36 -0.22 8.01
CA ILE A 124 10.03 0.37 9.30
C ILE A 124 10.12 -0.70 10.39
N ASN A 125 11.15 -0.63 11.22
CA ASN A 125 11.46 -1.60 12.28
C ASN A 125 11.49 -3.04 11.76
N ASP A 126 10.38 -3.79 11.89
CA ASP A 126 10.23 -5.22 11.56
C ASP A 126 9.30 -5.48 10.36
N THR A 127 8.87 -4.42 9.66
CA THR A 127 7.94 -4.54 8.53
C THR A 127 8.26 -3.55 7.41
N TYR A 128 7.43 -3.55 6.36
CA TYR A 128 7.62 -2.72 5.17
C TYR A 128 6.32 -2.03 4.78
N PHE A 129 6.46 -0.94 4.04
CA PHE A 129 5.39 -0.36 3.25
C PHE A 129 5.91 0.06 1.88
N LEU A 130 5.02 0.16 0.89
CA LEU A 130 5.41 0.43 -0.49
C LEU A 130 5.04 1.83 -0.94
N TYR A 131 3.82 2.28 -0.63
CA TYR A 131 3.28 3.48 -1.25
C TYR A 131 2.84 4.57 -0.27
N GLY A 132 2.72 4.26 1.01
CA GLY A 132 2.39 5.31 1.93
C GLY A 132 2.38 4.96 3.42
N LEU A 133 2.90 5.89 4.19
CA LEU A 133 2.80 5.93 5.65
C LEU A 133 2.02 7.18 6.04
N ALA A 134 1.13 7.05 7.03
CA ALA A 134 0.43 8.18 7.62
C ALA A 134 0.39 8.08 9.15
N ILE A 135 0.43 9.25 9.83
CA ILE A 135 0.31 9.39 11.28
C ILE A 135 -0.69 10.50 11.58
N GLY A 136 -1.41 10.41 12.71
CA GLY A 136 -2.26 11.45 13.24
C GLY A 136 -3.73 11.30 12.87
N ARG A 137 -4.43 12.42 12.62
CA ARG A 137 -5.87 12.42 12.31
C ARG A 137 -6.12 11.69 10.99
N TYR A 138 -7.31 11.09 10.86
CA TYR A 138 -7.76 10.35 9.65
C TYR A 138 -6.99 9.07 9.33
N THR A 139 -5.96 8.71 10.07
CA THR A 139 -5.22 7.44 9.85
C THR A 139 -6.09 6.21 10.07
N SER A 140 -7.11 6.31 10.94
CA SER A 140 -8.01 5.20 11.23
C SER A 140 -9.13 5.02 10.19
N VAL A 141 -9.21 5.90 9.17
CA VAL A 141 -10.28 5.88 8.16
C VAL A 141 -10.27 4.60 7.35
N SER A 142 -9.10 4.19 6.82
CA SER A 142 -8.96 2.95 6.05
C SER A 142 -9.41 1.73 6.85
N TYR A 143 -8.89 1.59 8.07
CA TYR A 143 -9.21 0.49 8.97
C TYR A 143 -10.68 0.44 9.39
N ARG A 144 -11.32 1.61 9.63
CA ARG A 144 -12.74 1.68 9.99
C ARG A 144 -13.66 1.44 8.81
N ALA A 145 -13.28 1.90 7.63
CA ALA A 145 -14.03 1.66 6.41
C ALA A 145 -14.05 0.17 6.04
N ASP A 146 -12.94 -0.53 6.26
CA ASP A 146 -12.86 -1.98 6.02
C ASP A 146 -13.79 -2.80 6.90
N LYS A 147 -14.09 -2.34 8.12
CA LYS A 147 -15.10 -3.00 8.98
C LYS A 147 -16.53 -2.90 8.45
N LYS A 148 -16.81 -1.98 7.52
CA LYS A 148 -18.13 -1.77 6.89
C LYS A 148 -18.06 -1.95 5.37
N LYS A 149 -17.41 -3.03 4.91
CA LYS A 149 -17.16 -3.34 3.49
C LYS A 149 -18.43 -3.29 2.62
N GLU A 150 -19.58 -3.58 3.18
CA GLU A 150 -20.89 -3.56 2.49
C GLU A 150 -21.25 -2.17 1.95
N LEU A 151 -20.88 -1.09 2.66
CA LEU A 151 -21.17 0.28 2.27
C LEU A 151 -20.22 0.84 1.17
N GLY A 152 -19.21 0.08 0.75
CA GLY A 152 -18.27 0.49 -0.29
C GLY A 152 -17.61 1.85 0.00
N ARG A 153 -17.65 2.77 -0.95
CA ARG A 153 -17.04 4.12 -0.79
C ARG A 153 -17.68 4.95 0.30
N LEU A 154 -18.96 4.78 0.59
CA LEU A 154 -19.65 5.53 1.65
C LEU A 154 -19.07 5.24 3.03
N ALA A 155 -18.54 4.03 3.25
CA ALA A 155 -17.85 3.70 4.50
C ALA A 155 -16.68 4.65 4.81
N TYR A 156 -15.94 5.07 3.77
CA TYR A 156 -14.83 6.01 3.92
C TYR A 156 -15.30 7.40 4.33
N TYR A 157 -16.38 7.92 3.74
CA TYR A 157 -16.97 9.21 4.14
C TYR A 157 -17.44 9.21 5.59
N PHE A 158 -18.15 8.17 6.03
CA PHE A 158 -18.58 8.03 7.42
C PHE A 158 -17.39 7.89 8.37
N ALA A 159 -16.34 7.17 7.98
CA ALA A 159 -15.13 7.06 8.78
C ALA A 159 -14.40 8.40 8.89
N CYS A 160 -14.32 9.19 7.81
CA CYS A 160 -13.75 10.55 7.82
C CYS A 160 -14.51 11.49 8.78
N ILE A 161 -15.85 11.50 8.70
CA ILE A 161 -16.69 12.32 9.59
C ILE A 161 -16.45 11.91 11.05
N LYS A 162 -16.45 10.61 11.35
CA LYS A 162 -16.20 10.12 12.71
C LYS A 162 -14.81 10.48 13.21
N ASP A 163 -13.80 10.40 12.36
CA ASP A 163 -12.43 10.77 12.72
C ASP A 163 -12.28 12.28 12.91
N PHE A 164 -13.00 13.10 12.17
CA PHE A 164 -13.05 14.54 12.40
C PHE A 164 -13.39 14.89 13.85
N PHE A 165 -14.38 14.20 14.43
CA PHE A 165 -14.81 14.47 15.81
C PHE A 165 -13.98 13.75 16.88
N LYS A 166 -13.40 12.59 16.59
CA LYS A 166 -12.76 11.71 17.59
C LYS A 166 -11.25 11.73 17.61
N SER A 167 -10.62 12.04 16.49
CA SER A 167 -9.15 11.97 16.41
C SER A 167 -8.49 13.16 17.10
N LYS A 168 -7.36 12.90 17.76
CA LYS A 168 -6.55 13.89 18.46
C LYS A 168 -5.28 14.16 17.67
N GLU A 169 -4.65 15.28 17.98
CA GLU A 169 -3.28 15.55 17.58
C GLU A 169 -2.31 14.53 18.20
N THR A 170 -1.16 14.38 17.58
CA THR A 170 -0.11 13.47 18.04
C THR A 170 1.16 14.26 18.36
N ASN A 171 1.69 14.07 19.58
CA ASN A 171 3.00 14.59 19.95
C ASN A 171 4.05 13.56 19.52
N VAL A 172 5.00 14.00 18.73
CA VAL A 172 6.10 13.17 18.21
C VAL A 172 7.41 13.93 18.27
N ASN A 173 8.49 13.20 18.40
CA ASN A 173 9.83 13.67 18.09
C ASN A 173 10.21 13.10 16.73
N ILE A 174 10.57 13.95 15.78
CA ILE A 174 11.01 13.52 14.45
C ILE A 174 12.44 14.02 14.25
N ASN A 175 13.40 13.10 14.12
CA ASN A 175 14.82 13.41 14.00
C ASN A 175 15.32 14.43 15.04
N GLY A 176 14.91 14.28 16.31
CA GLY A 176 15.28 15.18 17.42
C GLY A 176 14.38 16.42 17.59
N ILE A 177 13.46 16.69 16.66
CA ILE A 177 12.57 17.85 16.69
C ILE A 177 11.22 17.46 17.32
N ASN A 178 10.87 18.07 18.44
CA ASN A 178 9.58 17.86 19.10
C ASN A 178 8.46 18.62 18.38
N LEU A 179 7.47 17.90 17.89
CA LEU A 179 6.38 18.44 17.10
C LEU A 179 5.02 18.00 17.64
N LYS A 180 4.06 18.89 17.62
CA LYS A 180 2.64 18.59 17.80
C LYS A 180 1.97 18.61 16.43
N ILE A 181 1.74 17.43 15.86
CA ILE A 181 1.22 17.29 14.52
C ILE A 181 -0.27 16.95 14.49
N SER A 182 -0.98 17.47 13.52
CA SER A 182 -2.29 17.00 13.13
C SER A 182 -2.19 15.74 12.29
N GLN A 183 -1.26 15.75 11.34
CA GLN A 183 -1.02 14.64 10.41
C GLN A 183 0.42 14.68 9.91
N ALA A 184 0.97 13.51 9.58
CA ALA A 184 2.20 13.39 8.79
C ALA A 184 2.09 12.24 7.79
N PHE A 185 2.82 12.35 6.67
CA PHE A 185 2.75 11.43 5.55
C PHE A 185 4.14 11.23 4.92
N ILE A 186 4.45 9.98 4.59
CA ILE A 186 5.43 9.63 3.56
C ILE A 186 4.61 9.04 2.42
N ILE A 187 4.75 9.57 1.20
CA ILE A 187 3.94 9.16 0.05
C ILE A 187 4.87 8.93 -1.14
N ASP A 188 5.01 7.69 -1.54
CA ASP A 188 5.76 7.28 -2.73
C ASP A 188 4.82 6.63 -3.76
N ASN A 189 3.75 7.36 -4.07
CA ASN A 189 2.71 6.88 -4.97
C ASN A 189 2.03 8.02 -5.72
N LYS A 190 1.43 7.70 -6.87
CA LYS A 190 0.65 8.66 -7.67
C LYS A 190 -0.77 8.89 -7.12
N TYR A 191 -1.20 8.13 -6.12
CA TYR A 191 -2.52 8.21 -5.51
C TYR A 191 -2.47 8.01 -4.00
N MET A 192 -3.25 8.79 -3.26
CA MET A 192 -3.53 8.61 -1.83
C MET A 192 -5.04 8.67 -1.60
N ALA A 193 -5.63 7.62 -1.04
CA ALA A 193 -7.08 7.53 -0.80
C ALA A 193 -7.95 7.86 -2.03
N GLY A 194 -7.47 7.54 -3.25
CA GLY A 194 -8.12 7.82 -4.51
C GLY A 194 -7.85 9.22 -5.11
N TYR A 195 -7.13 10.10 -4.42
CA TYR A 195 -6.73 11.41 -4.93
C TYR A 195 -5.36 11.33 -5.61
N PRO A 196 -5.18 11.98 -6.79
CA PRO A 196 -3.89 12.03 -7.46
C PRO A 196 -2.90 12.86 -6.66
N ILE A 197 -1.67 12.36 -6.51
CA ILE A 197 -0.57 13.01 -5.79
C ILE A 197 0.64 13.05 -6.70
N GLU A 198 1.47 14.05 -6.53
CA GLU A 198 2.74 14.13 -7.24
C GLU A 198 3.77 13.28 -6.51
N ALA A 199 4.29 12.27 -7.20
CA ALA A 199 5.36 11.43 -6.68
C ALA A 199 6.69 12.18 -6.72
N ILE A 200 7.47 12.07 -5.67
CA ILE A 200 8.83 12.60 -5.56
C ILE A 200 9.78 11.47 -5.97
N ASN A 201 10.60 11.74 -6.99
CA ASN A 201 11.53 10.74 -7.56
C ASN A 201 12.96 11.14 -7.24
N ASP A 202 13.34 11.08 -5.98
CA ASP A 202 14.73 11.15 -5.54
C ASP A 202 15.05 10.02 -4.55
N ASP A 203 16.28 9.96 -4.05
CA ASP A 203 16.73 8.91 -3.15
C ASP A 203 16.39 9.17 -1.68
N SER A 204 15.88 10.36 -1.36
CA SER A 204 15.56 10.77 0.01
C SER A 204 14.17 10.32 0.44
N ILE A 205 13.94 10.34 1.75
CA ILE A 205 12.62 10.16 2.35
C ILE A 205 12.02 11.54 2.61
N HIS A 206 10.85 11.79 2.07
CA HIS A 206 10.10 13.02 2.25
C HIS A 206 8.95 12.82 3.22
N LEU A 207 9.12 13.25 4.48
CA LEU A 207 8.05 13.27 5.47
C LEU A 207 7.36 14.63 5.46
N LYS A 208 6.16 14.70 4.90
CA LYS A 208 5.31 15.90 4.91
C LYS A 208 4.42 15.89 6.15
N TYR A 209 4.30 17.03 6.84
CA TYR A 209 3.49 17.11 8.05
C TYR A 209 2.72 18.43 8.17
N ILE A 210 1.61 18.38 8.89
CA ILE A 210 0.76 19.51 9.22
C ILE A 210 0.81 19.73 10.73
N LEU A 211 1.35 20.88 11.17
CA LEU A 211 1.36 21.26 12.58
C LEU A 211 -0.06 21.44 13.09
N SER A 212 -0.34 20.92 14.27
CA SER A 212 -1.65 21.09 14.90
C SER A 212 -1.81 22.49 15.48
N LYS A 213 -2.87 23.17 15.06
CA LYS A 213 -3.34 24.44 15.65
C LYS A 213 -4.72 24.23 16.30
N ASN A 214 -5.71 23.98 15.48
CA ASN A 214 -7.03 23.56 15.91
C ASN A 214 -7.67 22.66 14.83
N ARG A 215 -8.69 21.90 15.23
CA ARG A 215 -9.29 20.86 14.38
C ARG A 215 -9.81 21.40 13.04
N PHE A 216 -10.44 22.55 13.02
CA PHE A 216 -10.99 23.12 11.79
C PHE A 216 -9.89 23.56 10.84
N ILE A 217 -8.93 24.35 11.33
CA ILE A 217 -7.78 24.81 10.52
C ILE A 217 -6.99 23.63 9.97
N ASP A 218 -6.72 22.63 10.81
CA ASP A 218 -5.97 21.44 10.42
C ASP A 218 -6.68 20.65 9.33
N THR A 219 -8.01 20.53 9.43
CA THR A 219 -8.82 19.84 8.41
C THR A 219 -8.84 20.60 7.10
N PHE A 220 -9.00 21.94 7.13
CA PHE A 220 -8.91 22.77 5.92
C PHE A 220 -7.51 22.66 5.27
N LYS A 221 -6.45 22.73 6.05
CA LYS A 221 -5.09 22.55 5.55
C LYS A 221 -4.92 21.18 4.89
N PHE A 222 -5.44 20.13 5.49
CA PHE A 222 -5.39 18.78 4.90
C PHE A 222 -6.19 18.69 3.60
N LEU A 223 -7.38 19.30 3.53
CA LEU A 223 -8.15 19.35 2.31
C LEU A 223 -7.39 20.07 1.19
N PHE A 224 -6.81 21.24 1.48
CA PHE A 224 -6.00 21.98 0.51
C PHE A 224 -4.73 21.26 0.15
N PHE A 225 -4.10 20.53 1.10
CA PHE A 225 -2.98 19.63 0.80
C PHE A 225 -3.36 18.59 -0.26
N LEU A 226 -4.50 17.91 -0.10
CA LEU A 226 -5.00 16.94 -1.08
C LEU A 226 -5.31 17.59 -2.43
N LEU A 227 -6.01 18.74 -2.44
CA LEU A 227 -6.37 19.47 -3.66
C LEU A 227 -5.13 20.00 -4.40
N SER A 228 -4.05 20.34 -3.69
CA SER A 228 -2.78 20.75 -4.28
C SER A 228 -1.88 19.59 -4.72
N LYS A 229 -2.40 18.36 -4.75
CA LYS A 229 -1.63 17.13 -5.03
C LYS A 229 -0.43 16.94 -4.09
N ALA A 230 -0.59 17.28 -2.81
CA ALA A 230 0.42 17.24 -1.76
C ALA A 230 1.60 18.22 -1.93
N LYS A 231 1.43 19.29 -2.72
CA LYS A 231 2.49 20.30 -2.97
C LYS A 231 2.51 21.44 -1.95
N ARG A 232 1.37 21.79 -1.36
CA ARG A 232 1.20 22.98 -0.52
C ARG A 232 0.53 22.64 0.80
N HIS A 233 0.61 23.57 1.75
CA HIS A 233 -0.06 23.50 3.07
C HIS A 233 0.50 22.45 4.04
N SER A 234 1.72 21.93 3.80
CA SER A 234 2.48 21.09 4.72
C SER A 234 3.88 21.63 4.90
N ASN A 235 4.51 21.28 6.03
CA ASN A 235 5.95 21.36 6.22
C ASN A 235 6.57 20.03 5.78
N GLU A 236 7.90 19.98 5.64
CA GLU A 236 8.59 18.81 5.16
C GLU A 236 9.89 18.60 5.94
N ILE A 237 10.19 17.33 6.22
CA ILE A 237 11.49 16.86 6.71
C ILE A 237 12.00 15.90 5.65
N ILE A 238 13.25 16.13 5.20
CA ILE A 238 13.92 15.31 4.20
C ILE A 238 15.13 14.65 4.85
N GLY A 239 15.34 13.36 4.59
CA GLY A 239 16.49 12.63 5.12
C GLY A 239 16.69 11.29 4.42
N GLU A 240 17.83 10.67 4.65
CA GLU A 240 18.13 9.30 4.21
C GLU A 240 17.40 8.29 5.10
N ASP A 241 17.29 8.62 6.38
CA ASP A 241 16.45 7.91 7.37
C ASP A 241 15.55 8.90 8.11
N ILE A 242 14.42 8.43 8.60
CA ILE A 242 13.49 9.19 9.44
C ILE A 242 13.24 8.42 10.73
N LYS A 243 13.55 9.04 11.86
CA LYS A 243 13.27 8.50 13.20
C LYS A 243 12.09 9.23 13.80
N ILE A 244 11.11 8.48 14.30
CA ILE A 244 9.88 9.03 14.88
C ILE A 244 9.65 8.38 16.23
N ASP A 245 9.71 9.18 17.28
CA ASP A 245 9.49 8.75 18.66
C ASP A 245 8.24 9.39 19.24
N GLY A 246 7.52 8.65 20.08
CA GLY A 246 6.34 9.14 20.79
C GLY A 246 5.57 8.01 21.47
N LYS A 247 4.56 8.38 22.25
CA LYS A 247 3.81 7.40 23.04
C LYS A 247 2.76 6.69 22.17
N ASN A 248 2.92 5.38 21.92
CA ASN A 248 1.93 4.55 21.21
C ASN A 248 1.43 5.19 19.91
N ILE A 249 2.34 5.59 19.04
CA ILE A 249 2.00 6.21 17.76
C ILE A 249 1.30 5.19 16.88
N CYS A 250 0.13 5.57 16.37
CA CYS A 250 -0.61 4.76 15.41
C CYS A 250 -0.25 5.19 13.99
N PHE A 251 0.52 4.35 13.33
CA PHE A 251 0.84 4.47 11.92
C PHE A 251 -0.21 3.74 11.07
N THR A 252 -0.40 4.22 9.86
CA THR A 252 -1.09 3.49 8.80
C THR A 252 -0.08 3.25 7.69
N LEU A 253 0.27 2.00 7.45
CA LEU A 253 1.23 1.55 6.44
C LEU A 253 0.44 0.90 5.29
N ASP A 254 0.42 1.52 4.11
CA ASP A 254 -0.36 1.04 2.96
C ASP A 254 -1.84 0.75 3.26
N GLY A 255 -2.42 1.45 4.25
CA GLY A 255 -3.78 1.23 4.72
C GLY A 255 -3.92 0.31 5.93
N GLU A 256 -2.87 -0.41 6.33
CA GLU A 256 -2.86 -1.31 7.49
C GLU A 256 -2.34 -0.61 8.75
N ARG A 257 -2.90 -0.99 9.91
CA ARG A 257 -2.55 -0.37 11.19
C ARG A 257 -1.29 -0.98 11.78
N TYR A 258 -0.35 -0.10 12.17
CA TYR A 258 0.87 -0.45 12.89
C TYR A 258 1.05 0.48 14.09
N ILE A 259 1.37 -0.05 15.27
CA ILE A 259 1.53 0.75 16.50
C ILE A 259 2.91 0.52 17.08
N THR A 260 3.64 1.60 17.29
CA THR A 260 4.93 1.58 17.97
C THR A 260 5.19 2.91 18.67
N SER A 261 6.09 2.92 19.64
CA SER A 261 6.58 4.15 20.27
C SER A 261 7.86 4.68 19.62
N HIS A 262 8.56 3.83 18.87
CA HIS A 262 9.82 4.12 18.19
C HIS A 262 9.76 3.57 16.78
N ALA A 263 9.98 4.41 15.79
CA ALA A 263 10.00 4.02 14.38
C ALA A 263 11.28 4.55 13.73
N THR A 264 12.03 3.65 13.11
CA THR A 264 13.13 4.01 12.20
C THR A 264 12.73 3.59 10.80
N ILE A 265 12.72 4.55 9.88
CA ILE A 265 12.25 4.37 8.50
C ILE A 265 13.45 4.55 7.57
N ASN A 266 13.70 3.56 6.73
CA ASN A 266 14.74 3.56 5.72
C ASN A 266 14.14 3.28 4.35
N LYS A 267 14.65 3.92 3.30
CA LYS A 267 14.25 3.69 1.92
C LYS A 267 15.09 2.57 1.31
N LEU A 268 14.44 1.65 0.63
CA LEU A 268 15.04 0.56 -0.11
C LEU A 268 14.79 0.81 -1.59
N ASN A 269 15.83 1.20 -2.32
CA ASN A 269 15.72 1.48 -3.75
C ASN A 269 15.57 0.20 -4.55
N ASN A 270 14.69 0.22 -5.57
CA ASN A 270 14.46 -0.90 -6.50
C ASN A 270 14.16 -2.23 -5.79
N ALA A 271 13.49 -2.15 -4.64
CA ALA A 271 13.29 -3.28 -3.73
C ALA A 271 12.32 -4.33 -4.24
N ILE A 272 11.40 -3.99 -5.14
CA ILE A 272 10.41 -4.92 -5.68
C ILE A 272 10.11 -4.63 -7.15
N LYS A 273 9.94 -5.69 -7.93
CA LYS A 273 9.57 -5.64 -9.34
C LYS A 273 8.08 -5.92 -9.51
N ILE A 274 7.34 -5.01 -10.16
CA ILE A 274 5.88 -5.10 -10.28
C ILE A 274 5.46 -5.04 -11.75
N ILE A 275 4.59 -5.97 -12.16
CA ILE A 275 3.96 -5.96 -13.48
C ILE A 275 3.07 -4.70 -13.63
N THR A 276 3.18 -4.04 -14.77
CA THR A 276 2.45 -2.80 -15.05
C THR A 276 1.72 -2.86 -16.40
N GLY A 277 0.55 -2.21 -16.46
CA GLY A 277 -0.16 -1.94 -17.71
C GLY A 277 0.37 -0.72 -18.47
N GLU A 278 1.39 -0.04 -17.95
CA GLU A 278 2.06 1.05 -18.69
C GLU A 278 2.80 0.49 -19.91
N LYS A 279 2.72 1.22 -21.04
CA LYS A 279 3.60 0.92 -22.17
C LYS A 279 5.03 1.27 -21.77
N ARG A 280 6.01 0.39 -22.08
CA ARG A 280 7.41 0.81 -22.01
C ARG A 280 7.56 2.10 -22.80
N LYS A 281 8.10 3.14 -22.19
CA LYS A 281 8.62 4.26 -22.95
C LYS A 281 9.83 3.74 -23.70
N SER A 282 9.68 3.62 -25.00
CA SER A 282 10.79 3.37 -25.95
C SER A 282 11.77 4.51 -25.89
#